data_c80fc90fac11d71f48fcdd15e66ff332
#
_entry.id   c80fc90fac11d71f48fcdd15e66ff332
#
_cell.length_a   1.000
_cell.length_b   1.000
_cell.length_c   1.000
_cell.angle_alpha   90.00
_cell.angle_beta   90.00
_cell.angle_gamma   90.00
#
_symmetry.space_group_name_H-M   'P 1'
#
loop_
_entity.id
_entity.type
_entity.pdbx_description
1 polymer ?
#
loop_
_entity_poly.entity_id
_entity_poly.type
_entity_poly.pdbx_seq_one_letter_code
_entity_poly.pdbx_strand_id
1 'polypeptide(L)'
;MTVMEQHAEHFTPAALTLSVVTAALADGIPQGVPVRRALWLGAISAVCLCFLSTLAAAALQDKIPSLAVRLALTAGLFVELVHTVAQAQELCAAEFSSRALLGFLPLLLWAGWAVPPASWNASARVLWWFVAVGGVVCLLGLAGQLHWYRLFTPAQPTAAGCSVPVYAEYFAGALLCSARSARRTVWLPVWVFAVQAACLLGGVLLFGSGTYPRLELLRAWSSGSFSRMDALLLLFWLLCAVYRVAMLCAAIRLLWQSPEAEVQP
;
A
#
# COMPACT_ATOMS: atom_id res chain seq x y z
N MET A 1 -1.29 14.43 30.93
CA MET A 1 -1.24 13.48 29.82
C MET A 1 0.18 12.96 29.68
N THR A 2 0.41 11.66 29.87
CA THR A 2 1.77 11.09 29.80
C THR A 2 2.20 10.96 28.33
N VAL A 3 3.52 11.00 28.08
CA VAL A 3 4.12 10.84 26.73
C VAL A 3 3.63 9.55 26.03
N MET A 4 3.22 8.54 26.80
CA MET A 4 2.63 7.31 26.27
C MET A 4 1.21 7.50 25.71
N GLU A 5 0.39 8.38 26.27
CA GLU A 5 -0.96 8.66 25.79
C GLU A 5 -0.95 9.44 24.48
N GLN A 6 -0.02 10.40 24.31
CA GLN A 6 0.17 11.13 23.04
C GLN A 6 0.60 10.21 21.87
N HIS A 7 1.32 9.11 22.14
CA HIS A 7 1.67 8.14 21.09
C HIS A 7 0.53 7.20 20.68
N ALA A 8 -0.53 7.12 21.48
CA ALA A 8 -1.67 6.25 21.20
C ALA A 8 -2.62 6.82 20.13
N GLU A 9 -2.55 8.11 19.85
CA GLU A 9 -3.49 8.82 18.97
C GLU A 9 -3.03 8.95 17.52
N HIS A 10 -1.77 8.59 17.20
CA HIS A 10 -1.20 8.75 15.88
C HIS A 10 -0.78 7.42 15.26
N PHE A 11 -0.84 7.35 13.94
CA PHE A 11 -0.27 6.23 13.20
C PHE A 11 1.25 6.27 13.20
N THR A 12 1.87 5.07 13.13
CA THR A 12 3.30 4.96 12.87
C THR A 12 3.58 5.01 11.37
N PRO A 13 4.76 5.49 10.95
CA PRO A 13 5.16 5.42 9.54
C PRO A 13 5.13 4.00 8.97
N ALA A 14 5.44 2.99 9.80
CA ALA A 14 5.37 1.59 9.41
C ALA A 14 3.95 1.14 9.05
N ALA A 15 2.93 1.62 9.77
CA ALA A 15 1.53 1.34 9.49
C ALA A 15 1.11 1.92 8.12
N LEU A 16 1.47 3.17 7.86
CA LEU A 16 1.21 3.82 6.57
C LEU A 16 2.01 3.16 5.43
N THR A 17 3.28 2.80 5.67
CA THR A 17 4.06 2.07 4.66
C THR A 17 3.43 0.74 4.31
N LEU A 18 2.94 -0.01 5.29
CA LEU A 18 2.22 -1.27 5.03
C LEU A 18 0.98 -1.04 4.17
N SER A 19 0.21 0.01 4.46
CA SER A 19 -0.97 0.39 3.69
C SER A 19 -0.63 0.63 2.22
N VAL A 20 0.31 1.51 1.94
CA VAL A 20 0.67 1.86 0.55
C VAL A 20 1.36 0.72 -0.20
N VAL A 21 2.16 -0.10 0.49
CA VAL A 21 2.78 -1.30 -0.09
C VAL A 21 1.72 -2.33 -0.48
N THR A 22 0.70 -2.51 0.36
CA THR A 22 -0.43 -3.40 0.06
C THR A 22 -1.16 -2.98 -1.20
N ALA A 23 -1.43 -1.67 -1.37
CA ALA A 23 -2.01 -1.14 -2.59
C ALA A 23 -1.09 -1.32 -3.79
N ALA A 24 0.18 -0.98 -3.66
CA ALA A 24 1.15 -1.08 -4.74
C ALA A 24 1.28 -2.51 -5.30
N LEU A 25 1.16 -3.52 -4.45
CA LEU A 25 1.13 -4.93 -4.87
C LEU A 25 -0.11 -5.28 -5.70
N ALA A 26 -1.25 -4.67 -5.37
CA ALA A 26 -2.51 -4.91 -6.07
C ALA A 26 -2.66 -4.09 -7.35
N ASP A 27 -2.19 -2.84 -7.37
CA ASP A 27 -2.33 -1.94 -8.52
C ASP A 27 -1.57 -2.43 -9.76
N GLY A 28 -0.71 -3.41 -9.57
CA GLY A 28 -0.03 -4.10 -10.66
C GLY A 28 1.08 -3.28 -11.28
N ILE A 29 1.73 -3.91 -12.24
CA ILE A 29 2.87 -3.39 -12.97
C ILE A 29 2.36 -2.73 -14.25
N PRO A 30 2.88 -1.56 -14.62
CA PRO A 30 2.60 -0.98 -15.94
C PRO A 30 3.04 -1.93 -17.04
N GLN A 31 2.10 -2.29 -17.88
CA GLN A 31 2.31 -3.31 -18.88
C GLN A 31 2.87 -2.69 -20.17
N GLY A 32 3.72 -3.44 -20.88
CA GLY A 32 4.15 -3.09 -22.23
C GLY A 32 5.16 -1.96 -22.36
N VAL A 33 5.77 -1.50 -21.27
CA VAL A 33 6.85 -0.50 -21.30
C VAL A 33 8.19 -1.22 -21.15
N PRO A 34 9.26 -0.84 -21.94
CA PRO A 34 10.58 -1.36 -21.71
C PRO A 34 11.02 -1.15 -20.26
N VAL A 35 11.54 -2.20 -19.60
CA VAL A 35 11.91 -2.20 -18.16
C VAL A 35 12.73 -0.97 -17.80
N ARG A 36 13.75 -0.64 -18.60
CA ARG A 36 14.60 0.52 -18.37
C ARG A 36 13.80 1.82 -18.32
N ARG A 37 12.87 2.02 -19.26
CA ARG A 37 12.02 3.23 -19.32
C ARG A 37 11.06 3.26 -18.14
N ALA A 38 10.47 2.12 -17.79
CA ALA A 38 9.59 1.98 -16.65
C ALA A 38 10.28 2.35 -15.34
N LEU A 39 11.49 1.84 -15.12
CA LEU A 39 12.29 2.16 -13.92
C LEU A 39 12.66 3.65 -13.86
N TRP A 40 13.08 4.25 -14.98
CA TRP A 40 13.40 5.67 -15.01
C TRP A 40 12.20 6.56 -14.74
N LEU A 41 11.07 6.32 -15.42
CA LEU A 41 9.84 7.10 -15.19
C LEU A 41 9.31 6.90 -13.77
N GLY A 42 9.36 5.67 -13.26
CA GLY A 42 9.00 5.38 -11.87
C GLY A 42 9.89 6.11 -10.87
N ALA A 43 11.21 6.11 -11.07
CA ALA A 43 12.13 6.82 -10.20
C ALA A 43 11.88 8.35 -10.21
N ILE A 44 11.69 8.94 -11.40
CA ILE A 44 11.38 10.37 -11.53
C ILE A 44 10.05 10.69 -10.82
N SER A 45 9.01 9.90 -11.06
CA SER A 45 7.70 10.13 -10.41
C SER A 45 7.78 9.97 -8.89
N ALA A 46 8.55 8.99 -8.36
CA ALA A 46 8.77 8.84 -6.93
C ALA A 46 9.47 10.06 -6.32
N VAL A 47 10.50 10.60 -6.98
CA VAL A 47 11.20 11.81 -6.53
C VAL A 47 10.26 13.01 -6.53
N CYS A 48 9.47 13.22 -7.58
CA CYS A 48 8.47 14.29 -7.67
C CYS A 48 7.42 14.16 -6.55
N LEU A 49 6.93 12.95 -6.29
CA LEU A 49 5.95 12.70 -5.23
C LEU A 49 6.57 12.91 -3.82
N CYS A 50 7.83 12.53 -3.60
CA CYS A 50 8.53 12.85 -2.36
C CYS A 50 8.65 14.36 -2.15
N PHE A 51 8.95 15.11 -3.20
CA PHE A 51 9.02 16.56 -3.13
C PHE A 51 7.64 17.17 -2.80
N LEU A 52 6.58 16.74 -3.49
CA LEU A 52 5.20 17.20 -3.20
C LEU A 52 4.76 16.82 -1.78
N SER A 53 5.06 15.61 -1.34
CA SER A 53 4.79 15.12 0.03
C SER A 53 5.55 15.94 1.10
N THR A 54 6.79 16.36 0.79
CA THR A 54 7.58 17.27 1.66
C THR A 54 6.93 18.65 1.76
N LEU A 55 6.51 19.21 0.63
CA LEU A 55 5.80 20.49 0.61
C LEU A 55 4.48 20.42 1.38
N ALA A 56 3.71 19.35 1.18
CA ALA A 56 2.48 19.13 1.91
C ALA A 56 2.74 19.00 3.43
N ALA A 57 3.77 18.24 3.83
CA ALA A 57 4.16 18.12 5.22
C ALA A 57 4.56 19.47 5.82
N ALA A 58 5.37 20.26 5.13
CA ALA A 58 5.75 21.61 5.58
C ALA A 58 4.55 22.58 5.67
N ALA A 59 3.59 22.46 4.77
CA ALA A 59 2.40 23.31 4.76
C ALA A 59 1.39 22.95 5.87
N LEU A 60 1.34 21.68 6.28
CA LEU A 60 0.32 21.14 7.18
C LEU A 60 0.82 20.94 8.62
N GLN A 61 2.14 20.90 8.86
CA GLN A 61 2.73 20.49 10.15
C GLN A 61 2.43 21.48 11.30
N ASP A 62 2.26 22.78 11.00
CA ASP A 62 2.08 23.83 12.01
C ASP A 62 0.73 24.55 11.89
N LYS A 63 -0.18 24.05 11.07
CA LYS A 63 -1.48 24.71 10.82
C LYS A 63 -2.62 23.73 10.97
N ILE A 64 -3.71 24.21 11.58
CA ILE A 64 -4.99 23.52 11.51
C ILE A 64 -5.41 23.48 10.03
N PRO A 65 -5.54 22.30 9.42
CA PRO A 65 -5.87 22.19 8.02
C PRO A 65 -7.25 22.82 7.76
N SER A 66 -7.35 23.63 6.70
CA SER A 66 -8.64 24.21 6.30
C SER A 66 -9.66 23.11 5.99
N LEU A 67 -10.94 23.42 6.11
CA LEU A 67 -12.03 22.49 5.78
C LEU A 67 -11.86 21.88 4.38
N ALA A 68 -11.46 22.69 3.40
CA ALA A 68 -11.23 22.24 2.03
C ALA A 68 -10.13 21.18 1.95
N VAL A 69 -9.03 21.34 2.68
CA VAL A 69 -7.93 20.36 2.73
C VAL A 69 -8.40 19.07 3.41
N ARG A 70 -9.14 19.17 4.52
CA ARG A 70 -9.70 17.99 5.19
C ARG A 70 -10.66 17.22 4.27
N LEU A 71 -11.55 17.92 3.57
CA LEU A 71 -12.46 17.30 2.61
C LEU A 71 -11.71 16.63 1.45
N ALA A 72 -10.70 17.30 0.87
CA ALA A 72 -9.90 16.73 -0.22
C ALA A 72 -9.16 15.46 0.22
N LEU A 73 -8.51 15.48 1.39
CA LEU A 73 -7.82 14.30 1.92
C LEU A 73 -8.80 13.17 2.26
N THR A 74 -9.95 13.51 2.85
CA THR A 74 -11.02 12.53 3.15
C THR A 74 -11.53 11.88 1.87
N ALA A 75 -11.78 12.66 0.83
CA ALA A 75 -12.21 12.14 -0.47
C ALA A 75 -11.14 11.22 -1.09
N GLY A 76 -9.87 11.61 -1.02
CA GLY A 76 -8.76 10.77 -1.49
C GLY A 76 -8.68 9.44 -0.74
N LEU A 77 -8.67 9.47 0.60
CA LEU A 77 -8.64 8.26 1.43
C LEU A 77 -9.88 7.37 1.21
N PHE A 78 -11.04 7.98 0.98
CA PHE A 78 -12.27 7.23 0.68
C PHE A 78 -12.20 6.52 -0.68
N VAL A 79 -11.66 7.18 -1.71
CA VAL A 79 -11.43 6.56 -3.03
C VAL A 79 -10.48 5.37 -2.90
N GLU A 80 -9.39 5.53 -2.14
CA GLU A 80 -8.43 4.45 -1.86
C GLU A 80 -9.08 3.27 -1.11
N LEU A 81 -9.97 3.58 -0.15
CA LEU A 81 -10.72 2.57 0.59
C LEU A 81 -11.62 1.76 -0.36
N VAL A 82 -12.41 2.44 -1.19
CA VAL A 82 -13.29 1.80 -2.17
C VAL A 82 -12.50 0.96 -3.16
N HIS A 83 -11.37 1.50 -3.65
CA HIS A 83 -10.49 0.78 -4.58
C HIS A 83 -9.92 -0.51 -3.95
N THR A 84 -9.44 -0.42 -2.70
CA THR A 84 -8.93 -1.58 -1.97
C THR A 84 -10.00 -2.66 -1.76
N VAL A 85 -11.23 -2.25 -1.41
CA VAL A 85 -12.36 -3.19 -1.26
C VAL A 85 -12.69 -3.86 -2.59
N ALA A 86 -12.71 -3.11 -3.69
CA ALA A 86 -12.98 -3.66 -5.02
C ALA A 86 -11.93 -4.70 -5.42
N GLN A 87 -10.64 -4.38 -5.25
CA GLN A 87 -9.52 -5.31 -5.54
C GLN A 87 -9.60 -6.58 -4.69
N ALA A 88 -9.84 -6.44 -3.39
CA ALA A 88 -9.96 -7.57 -2.48
C ALA A 88 -11.18 -8.44 -2.82
N GLN A 89 -12.30 -7.81 -3.23
CA GLN A 89 -13.49 -8.53 -3.67
C GLN A 89 -13.29 -9.26 -4.99
N GLU A 90 -12.60 -8.66 -5.95
CA GLU A 90 -12.21 -9.32 -7.21
C GLU A 90 -11.37 -10.56 -6.94
N LEU A 91 -10.39 -10.46 -6.03
CA LEU A 91 -9.57 -11.60 -5.63
C LEU A 91 -10.40 -12.70 -4.96
N CYS A 92 -11.26 -12.32 -4.01
CA CYS A 92 -12.15 -13.29 -3.34
C CYS A 92 -13.08 -14.01 -4.33
N ALA A 93 -13.61 -13.28 -5.31
CA ALA A 93 -14.47 -13.87 -6.33
C ALA A 93 -13.70 -14.82 -7.25
N ALA A 94 -12.46 -14.46 -7.64
CA ALA A 94 -11.63 -15.24 -8.54
C ALA A 94 -11.09 -16.53 -7.87
N GLU A 95 -10.63 -16.43 -6.61
CA GLU A 95 -9.93 -17.55 -5.96
C GLU A 95 -10.84 -18.41 -5.10
N PHE A 96 -11.80 -17.79 -4.43
CA PHE A 96 -12.66 -18.48 -3.46
C PHE A 96 -14.11 -18.58 -3.92
N SER A 97 -14.44 -18.11 -5.13
CA SER A 97 -15.81 -18.02 -5.65
C SER A 97 -16.79 -17.39 -4.66
N SER A 98 -16.30 -16.48 -3.83
CA SER A 98 -17.02 -15.90 -2.70
C SER A 98 -17.12 -14.38 -2.81
N ARG A 99 -18.30 -13.86 -2.48
CA ARG A 99 -18.53 -12.42 -2.28
C ARG A 99 -18.66 -12.05 -0.80
N ALA A 100 -18.18 -12.92 0.08
CA ALA A 100 -18.32 -12.78 1.53
C ALA A 100 -17.67 -11.50 2.09
N LEU A 101 -16.63 -10.97 1.43
CA LEU A 101 -15.95 -9.76 1.89
C LEU A 101 -16.91 -8.57 2.02
N LEU A 102 -17.83 -8.41 1.09
CA LEU A 102 -18.84 -7.33 1.17
C LEU A 102 -19.76 -7.47 2.39
N GLY A 103 -20.05 -8.70 2.82
CA GLY A 103 -20.82 -8.95 4.05
C GLY A 103 -20.08 -8.54 5.33
N PHE A 104 -18.74 -8.62 5.33
CA PHE A 104 -17.91 -8.20 6.46
C PHE A 104 -17.54 -6.72 6.42
N LEU A 105 -17.80 -6.01 5.32
CA LEU A 105 -17.42 -4.61 5.16
C LEU A 105 -17.97 -3.70 6.27
N PRO A 106 -19.26 -3.77 6.69
CA PRO A 106 -19.76 -2.94 7.78
C PRO A 106 -18.99 -3.15 9.09
N LEU A 107 -18.63 -4.40 9.40
CA LEU A 107 -17.84 -4.73 10.59
C LEU A 107 -16.42 -4.13 10.51
N LEU A 108 -15.78 -4.20 9.34
CA LEU A 108 -14.46 -3.62 9.13
C LEU A 108 -14.46 -2.09 9.25
N LEU A 109 -15.48 -1.43 8.70
CA LEU A 109 -15.65 0.01 8.82
C LEU A 109 -15.92 0.41 10.26
N TRP A 110 -16.76 -0.33 10.96
CA TRP A 110 -17.01 -0.11 12.38
C TRP A 110 -15.74 -0.32 13.21
N ALA A 111 -14.98 -1.39 12.98
CA ALA A 111 -13.71 -1.63 13.66
C ALA A 111 -12.71 -0.49 13.39
N GLY A 112 -12.57 -0.05 12.15
CA GLY A 112 -11.74 1.10 11.79
C GLY A 112 -12.14 2.37 12.53
N TRP A 113 -13.46 2.56 12.72
CA TRP A 113 -13.99 3.71 13.45
C TRP A 113 -13.85 3.60 14.96
N ALA A 114 -14.06 2.42 15.54
CA ALA A 114 -14.10 2.22 16.99
C ALA A 114 -12.71 1.99 17.61
N VAL A 115 -11.81 1.34 16.90
CA VAL A 115 -10.51 0.91 17.43
C VAL A 115 -9.48 2.05 17.38
N PRO A 116 -8.69 2.27 18.45
CA PRO A 116 -7.68 3.32 18.48
C PRO A 116 -6.49 3.02 17.57
N PRO A 117 -5.77 4.06 17.07
CA PRO A 117 -4.61 3.90 16.18
C PRO A 117 -3.49 3.03 16.74
N ALA A 118 -3.33 3.00 18.08
CA ALA A 118 -2.33 2.16 18.75
C ALA A 118 -2.50 0.67 18.43
N SER A 119 -3.75 0.19 18.38
CA SER A 119 -4.06 -1.21 18.04
C SER A 119 -3.73 -1.49 16.57
N TRP A 120 -4.00 -0.57 15.67
CA TRP A 120 -3.63 -0.69 14.25
C TRP A 120 -2.12 -0.68 14.05
N ASN A 121 -1.38 0.12 14.85
CA ASN A 121 0.07 0.10 14.86
C ASN A 121 0.65 -1.24 15.33
N ALA A 122 0.02 -1.88 16.32
CA ALA A 122 0.40 -3.22 16.78
C ALA A 122 0.14 -4.27 15.70
N SER A 123 -1.04 -4.23 15.08
CA SER A 123 -1.40 -5.11 13.97
C SER A 123 -0.44 -4.96 12.79
N ALA A 124 -0.05 -3.73 12.43
CA ALA A 124 0.92 -3.47 11.36
C ALA A 124 2.28 -4.14 11.63
N ARG A 125 2.76 -4.11 12.88
CA ARG A 125 4.03 -4.79 13.25
C ARG A 125 3.97 -6.30 13.02
N VAL A 126 2.85 -6.92 13.35
CA VAL A 126 2.65 -8.36 13.12
C VAL A 126 2.57 -8.65 11.62
N LEU A 127 1.77 -7.87 10.87
CA LEU A 127 1.63 -8.05 9.43
C LEU A 127 2.94 -7.83 8.67
N TRP A 128 3.82 -6.92 9.13
CA TRP A 128 5.16 -6.76 8.55
C TRP A 128 6.01 -8.03 8.62
N TRP A 129 5.89 -8.81 9.69
CA TRP A 129 6.55 -10.11 9.77
C TRP A 129 6.03 -11.07 8.70
N PHE A 130 4.71 -11.12 8.48
CA PHE A 130 4.13 -11.94 7.41
C PHE A 130 4.59 -11.47 6.02
N VAL A 131 4.62 -10.15 5.78
CA VAL A 131 5.11 -9.59 4.51
C VAL A 131 6.60 -9.93 4.30
N ALA A 132 7.43 -9.79 5.33
CA ALA A 132 8.85 -10.11 5.25
C ALA A 132 9.09 -11.60 5.00
N VAL A 133 8.45 -12.47 5.78
CA VAL A 133 8.56 -13.92 5.61
C VAL A 133 8.00 -14.35 4.26
N GLY A 134 6.80 -13.86 3.88
CA GLY A 134 6.20 -14.14 2.58
C GLY A 134 7.08 -13.67 1.42
N GLY A 135 7.71 -12.49 1.54
CA GLY A 135 8.65 -11.98 0.55
C GLY A 135 9.89 -12.85 0.39
N VAL A 136 10.50 -13.28 1.51
CA VAL A 136 11.67 -14.20 1.49
C VAL A 136 11.28 -15.54 0.87
N VAL A 137 10.16 -16.09 1.29
CA VAL A 137 9.64 -17.35 0.77
C VAL A 137 9.37 -17.24 -0.73
N CYS A 138 8.75 -16.13 -1.18
CA CYS A 138 8.53 -15.84 -2.59
C CYS A 138 9.84 -15.77 -3.38
N LEU A 139 10.82 -15.04 -2.89
CA LEU A 139 12.14 -14.90 -3.55
C LEU A 139 12.85 -16.24 -3.67
N LEU A 140 12.87 -17.05 -2.61
CA LEU A 140 13.52 -18.36 -2.63
C LEU A 140 12.82 -19.33 -3.58
N GLY A 141 11.48 -19.36 -3.59
CA GLY A 141 10.72 -20.23 -4.47
C GLY A 141 10.81 -19.86 -5.93
N LEU A 142 10.92 -18.57 -6.23
CA LEU A 142 11.02 -18.09 -7.60
C LEU A 142 12.46 -18.06 -8.15
N ALA A 143 13.47 -18.11 -7.28
CA ALA A 143 14.88 -17.97 -7.67
C ALA A 143 15.31 -18.94 -8.78
N GLY A 144 14.84 -20.20 -8.71
CA GLY A 144 15.13 -21.22 -9.73
C GLY A 144 14.40 -21.06 -11.06
N GLN A 145 13.39 -20.18 -11.11
CA GLN A 145 12.55 -19.93 -12.30
C GLN A 145 12.90 -18.63 -13.01
N LEU A 146 13.86 -17.85 -12.46
CA LEU A 146 14.26 -16.55 -13.02
C LEU A 146 15.14 -16.74 -14.25
N HIS A 147 14.72 -16.16 -15.36
CA HIS A 147 15.45 -16.22 -16.64
C HIS A 147 16.05 -14.86 -16.97
N TRP A 148 17.30 -14.64 -16.61
CA TRP A 148 18.02 -13.35 -16.78
C TRP A 148 18.08 -12.84 -18.21
N TYR A 149 18.10 -13.72 -19.22
CA TYR A 149 18.12 -13.34 -20.63
C TYR A 149 16.87 -12.55 -21.05
N ARG A 150 15.74 -12.70 -20.34
CA ARG A 150 14.48 -12.02 -20.63
C ARG A 150 14.55 -10.51 -20.42
N LEU A 151 15.48 -10.00 -19.60
CA LEU A 151 15.70 -8.56 -19.43
C LEU A 151 16.19 -7.87 -20.73
N PHE A 152 16.82 -8.64 -21.62
CA PHE A 152 17.38 -8.14 -22.87
C PHE A 152 16.45 -8.37 -24.07
N THR A 153 15.32 -9.04 -23.87
CA THR A 153 14.34 -9.27 -24.93
C THR A 153 13.59 -7.96 -25.21
N PRO A 154 13.52 -7.52 -26.48
CA PRO A 154 12.82 -6.29 -26.81
C PRO A 154 11.34 -6.40 -26.46
N ALA A 155 10.84 -5.47 -25.64
CA ALA A 155 9.43 -5.38 -25.31
C ALA A 155 8.65 -4.81 -26.50
N GLN A 156 7.47 -5.35 -26.76
CA GLN A 156 6.54 -4.72 -27.70
C GLN A 156 6.06 -3.39 -27.10
N PRO A 157 6.25 -2.26 -27.79
CA PRO A 157 5.87 -0.96 -27.27
C PRO A 157 4.36 -0.86 -27.19
N THR A 158 3.80 -0.89 -26.01
CA THR A 158 2.42 -0.45 -25.73
C THR A 158 2.45 0.95 -25.12
N ALA A 159 1.42 1.75 -25.39
CA ALA A 159 1.38 3.17 -25.07
C ALA A 159 1.16 3.48 -23.57
N ALA A 160 1.14 2.50 -22.69
CA ALA A 160 0.91 2.69 -21.27
C ALA A 160 2.09 3.40 -20.60
N GLY A 161 1.83 4.51 -19.96
CA GLY A 161 2.80 5.22 -19.12
C GLY A 161 3.11 4.44 -17.85
N CYS A 162 4.35 4.51 -17.38
CA CYS A 162 4.75 3.96 -16.10
C CYS A 162 4.98 5.12 -15.14
N SER A 163 4.07 5.30 -14.19
CA SER A 163 4.23 6.26 -13.09
C SER A 163 3.94 5.57 -11.77
N VAL A 164 4.59 6.01 -10.70
CA VAL A 164 4.21 5.60 -9.34
C VAL A 164 2.80 6.12 -9.08
N PRO A 165 1.86 5.28 -8.62
CA PRO A 165 0.51 5.73 -8.30
C PRO A 165 0.53 6.76 -7.17
N VAL A 166 -0.42 7.68 -7.23
CA VAL A 166 -0.57 8.73 -6.22
C VAL A 166 -1.56 8.24 -5.18
N TYR A 167 -1.08 8.03 -3.95
CA TYR A 167 -1.92 7.66 -2.83
C TYR A 167 -2.15 8.84 -1.90
N ALA A 168 -3.37 8.96 -1.37
CA ALA A 168 -3.74 10.03 -0.45
C ALA A 168 -2.92 10.00 0.84
N GLU A 169 -2.43 8.83 1.25
CA GLU A 169 -1.57 8.63 2.42
C GLU A 169 -0.25 9.41 2.33
N TYR A 170 0.26 9.70 1.13
CA TYR A 170 1.48 10.50 0.97
C TYR A 170 1.33 11.92 1.54
N PHE A 171 0.14 12.49 1.38
CA PHE A 171 -0.18 13.84 1.81
C PHE A 171 -0.80 13.87 3.20
N ALA A 172 -1.61 12.86 3.53
CA ALA A 172 -2.23 12.74 4.84
C ALA A 172 -1.23 12.35 5.94
N GLY A 173 -0.10 11.74 5.59
CA GLY A 173 0.90 11.25 6.54
C GLY A 173 1.39 12.30 7.53
N ALA A 174 1.47 13.57 7.12
CA ALA A 174 1.86 14.68 7.98
C ALA A 174 0.86 14.95 9.11
N LEU A 175 -0.43 14.69 8.87
CA LEU A 175 -1.52 14.90 9.84
C LEU A 175 -1.79 13.63 10.66
N LEU A 176 -1.56 12.46 10.06
CA LEU A 176 -1.85 11.16 10.67
C LEU A 176 -0.75 10.68 11.61
N CYS A 177 0.48 11.17 11.44
CA CYS A 177 1.63 10.81 12.25
C CYS A 177 2.04 11.93 13.21
N SER A 178 2.73 11.58 14.29
CA SER A 178 3.36 12.58 15.16
C SER A 178 4.39 13.41 14.38
N ALA A 179 4.63 14.67 14.76
CA ALA A 179 5.53 15.59 14.09
C ALA A 179 6.95 15.01 13.83
N ARG A 180 7.50 14.24 14.80
CA ARG A 180 8.78 13.54 14.64
C ARG A 180 8.73 12.45 13.60
N SER A 181 7.62 11.76 13.48
CA SER A 181 7.41 10.63 12.55
C SER A 181 6.97 11.07 11.16
N ALA A 182 6.33 12.23 11.04
CA ALA A 182 5.85 12.79 9.77
C ALA A 182 6.97 12.94 8.72
N ARG A 183 8.20 13.26 9.14
CA ARG A 183 9.36 13.32 8.22
C ARG A 183 9.67 11.99 7.55
N ARG A 184 9.32 10.87 8.16
CA ARG A 184 9.54 9.54 7.59
C ARG A 184 8.49 9.16 6.56
N THR A 185 7.29 9.75 6.62
CA THR A 185 6.22 9.47 5.65
C THR A 185 6.51 10.06 4.27
N VAL A 186 7.39 11.05 4.18
CA VAL A 186 7.87 11.60 2.91
C VAL A 186 8.50 10.54 1.99
N TRP A 187 9.02 9.45 2.57
CA TRP A 187 9.65 8.35 1.84
C TRP A 187 8.67 7.28 1.35
N LEU A 188 7.37 7.42 1.63
CA LEU A 188 6.35 6.46 1.17
C LEU A 188 6.38 6.22 -0.35
N PRO A 189 6.50 7.25 -1.23
CA PRO A 189 6.59 7.03 -2.66
C PRO A 189 7.80 6.17 -3.09
N VAL A 190 8.92 6.27 -2.36
CA VAL A 190 10.12 5.45 -2.62
C VAL A 190 9.86 3.98 -2.30
N TRP A 191 9.15 3.69 -1.21
CA TRP A 191 8.76 2.32 -0.86
C TRP A 191 7.83 1.72 -1.92
N VAL A 192 6.85 2.50 -2.38
CA VAL A 192 5.95 2.07 -3.47
C VAL A 192 6.74 1.82 -4.75
N PHE A 193 7.65 2.73 -5.11
CA PHE A 193 8.52 2.53 -6.27
C PHE A 193 9.38 1.27 -6.13
N ALA A 194 9.98 1.02 -4.96
CA ALA A 194 10.79 -0.18 -4.72
C ALA A 194 9.99 -1.47 -4.90
N VAL A 195 8.77 -1.52 -4.36
CA VAL A 195 7.86 -2.67 -4.52
C VAL A 195 7.47 -2.86 -5.99
N GLN A 196 7.08 -1.79 -6.67
CA GLN A 196 6.72 -1.86 -8.09
C GLN A 196 7.90 -2.26 -8.97
N ALA A 197 9.11 -1.73 -8.69
CA ALA A 197 10.33 -2.11 -9.41
C ALA A 197 10.66 -3.59 -9.19
N ALA A 198 10.55 -4.09 -7.95
CA ALA A 198 10.77 -5.50 -7.64
C ALA A 198 9.75 -6.39 -8.36
N CYS A 199 8.47 -6.02 -8.33
CA CYS A 199 7.42 -6.74 -9.05
C CYS A 199 7.64 -6.71 -10.59
N LEU A 200 8.02 -5.55 -11.14
CA LEU A 200 8.32 -5.41 -12.57
C LEU A 200 9.49 -6.33 -12.97
N LEU A 201 10.59 -6.26 -12.24
CA LEU A 201 11.77 -7.09 -12.52
C LEU A 201 11.43 -8.58 -12.37
N GLY A 202 10.76 -8.97 -11.29
CA GLY A 202 10.31 -10.33 -11.07
C GLY A 202 9.38 -10.82 -12.18
N GLY A 203 8.39 -10.01 -12.57
CA GLY A 203 7.46 -10.32 -13.65
C GLY A 203 8.18 -10.54 -14.98
N VAL A 204 9.09 -9.65 -15.38
CA VAL A 204 9.86 -9.80 -16.62
C VAL A 204 10.77 -11.01 -16.58
N LEU A 205 11.43 -11.28 -15.47
CA LEU A 205 12.31 -12.44 -15.31
C LEU A 205 11.56 -13.77 -15.37
N LEU A 206 10.32 -13.81 -14.86
CA LEU A 206 9.49 -15.02 -14.84
C LEU A 206 8.73 -15.23 -16.15
N PHE A 207 8.12 -14.19 -16.67
CA PHE A 207 7.16 -14.30 -17.77
C PHE A 207 7.67 -13.69 -19.11
N GLY A 208 8.69 -12.83 -19.06
CA GLY A 208 9.20 -12.10 -20.22
C GLY A 208 8.52 -10.74 -20.39
N SER A 209 8.49 -10.19 -21.61
CA SER A 209 7.96 -8.85 -21.91
C SER A 209 6.45 -8.79 -22.21
N GLY A 210 5.69 -9.74 -21.72
CA GLY A 210 4.23 -9.82 -21.92
C GLY A 210 3.40 -8.95 -20.98
N THR A 211 2.10 -9.13 -21.07
CA THR A 211 1.08 -8.49 -20.22
C THR A 211 0.79 -9.41 -19.05
N TYR A 212 0.99 -8.95 -17.81
CA TYR A 212 0.78 -9.78 -16.63
C TYR A 212 -0.43 -9.30 -15.84
N PRO A 213 -1.37 -10.20 -15.50
CA PRO A 213 -2.44 -9.89 -14.58
C PRO A 213 -1.89 -9.54 -13.19
N ARG A 214 -2.66 -8.75 -12.48
CA ARG A 214 -2.41 -8.37 -11.10
C ARG A 214 -2.26 -9.63 -10.24
N LEU A 215 -1.31 -9.62 -9.33
CA LEU A 215 -1.03 -10.71 -8.39
C LEU A 215 -0.56 -12.05 -9.01
N GLU A 216 -0.40 -12.18 -10.33
CA GLU A 216 0.13 -13.40 -10.94
C GLU A 216 1.55 -13.74 -10.51
N LEU A 217 2.34 -12.73 -10.10
CA LEU A 217 3.65 -12.98 -9.53
C LEU A 217 3.56 -13.89 -8.29
N LEU A 218 2.51 -13.73 -7.49
CA LEU A 218 2.24 -14.56 -6.31
C LEU A 218 1.75 -15.96 -6.70
N ARG A 219 1.12 -16.08 -7.88
CA ARG A 219 0.63 -17.34 -8.46
C ARG A 219 1.70 -18.12 -9.21
N ALA A 220 2.78 -17.45 -9.63
CA ALA A 220 3.86 -18.10 -10.38
C ALA A 220 4.62 -19.15 -9.55
N TRP A 221 4.33 -19.23 -8.27
CA TRP A 221 4.88 -20.27 -7.42
C TRP A 221 4.17 -21.60 -7.68
N SER A 222 4.71 -22.39 -8.59
CA SER A 222 4.31 -23.75 -8.84
C SER A 222 5.54 -24.66 -8.78
N SER A 223 5.98 -25.10 -7.62
CA SER A 223 7.03 -26.10 -7.56
C SER A 223 6.64 -27.27 -6.64
N GLY A 224 6.37 -28.40 -7.25
CA GLY A 224 6.32 -29.71 -6.61
C GLY A 224 5.37 -29.82 -5.41
N SER A 225 5.88 -30.22 -4.26
CA SER A 225 5.12 -30.47 -3.03
C SER A 225 4.46 -29.23 -2.40
N PHE A 226 4.79 -28.02 -2.87
CA PHE A 226 4.28 -26.74 -2.36
C PHE A 226 3.32 -26.05 -3.33
N SER A 227 2.57 -26.80 -4.11
CA SER A 227 1.67 -26.28 -5.16
C SER A 227 0.53 -25.38 -4.67
N ARG A 228 0.38 -25.15 -3.35
CA ARG A 228 -0.64 -24.27 -2.76
C ARG A 228 -0.07 -23.08 -1.99
N MET A 229 1.20 -22.78 -2.15
CA MET A 229 1.81 -21.62 -1.49
C MET A 229 1.31 -20.30 -2.10
N ASP A 230 0.87 -20.31 -3.35
CA ASP A 230 0.18 -19.22 -4.01
C ASP A 230 -1.06 -18.78 -3.23
N ALA A 231 -1.92 -19.72 -2.85
CA ALA A 231 -3.12 -19.43 -2.04
C ALA A 231 -2.76 -18.81 -0.68
N LEU A 232 -1.67 -19.28 -0.04
CA LEU A 232 -1.19 -18.72 1.22
C LEU A 232 -0.72 -17.27 1.06
N LEU A 233 0.05 -16.97 -0.01
CA LEU A 233 0.53 -15.63 -0.30
C LEU A 233 -0.62 -14.68 -0.63
N LEU A 234 -1.62 -15.14 -1.38
CA LEU A 234 -2.84 -14.40 -1.66
C LEU A 234 -3.66 -14.13 -0.39
N LEU A 235 -3.73 -15.11 0.52
CA LEU A 235 -4.37 -14.93 1.83
C LEU A 235 -3.65 -13.87 2.67
N PHE A 236 -2.30 -13.87 2.68
CA PHE A 236 -1.53 -12.83 3.38
C PHE A 236 -1.77 -11.44 2.80
N TRP A 237 -1.81 -11.33 1.46
CA TRP A 237 -2.19 -10.07 0.84
C TRP A 237 -3.60 -9.65 1.23
N LEU A 238 -4.57 -10.56 1.26
CA LEU A 238 -5.95 -10.28 1.66
C LEU A 238 -6.03 -9.78 3.11
N LEU A 239 -5.25 -10.37 4.03
CA LEU A 239 -5.16 -9.88 5.41
C LEU A 239 -4.62 -8.45 5.47
N CYS A 240 -3.60 -8.13 4.66
CA CYS A 240 -3.08 -6.77 4.55
C CYS A 240 -4.11 -5.81 3.93
N ALA A 241 -4.92 -6.25 2.96
CA ALA A 241 -5.99 -5.45 2.37
C ALA A 241 -7.10 -5.15 3.38
N VAL A 242 -7.51 -6.15 4.17
CA VAL A 242 -8.47 -5.97 5.28
C VAL A 242 -7.95 -4.97 6.30
N TYR A 243 -6.68 -5.10 6.70
CA TYR A 243 -6.01 -4.14 7.57
C TYR A 243 -6.05 -2.73 6.96
N ARG A 244 -5.71 -2.59 5.65
CA ARG A 244 -5.72 -1.31 4.96
C ARG A 244 -7.08 -0.64 4.99
N VAL A 245 -8.17 -1.38 4.70
CA VAL A 245 -9.54 -0.85 4.74
C VAL A 245 -9.87 -0.27 6.11
N ALA A 246 -9.59 -1.01 7.17
CA ALA A 246 -9.86 -0.55 8.54
C ALA A 246 -8.97 0.64 8.93
N MET A 247 -7.70 0.64 8.55
CA MET A 247 -6.75 1.73 8.80
C MET A 247 -7.15 3.00 8.07
N LEU A 248 -7.58 2.92 6.78
CA LEU A 248 -8.07 4.09 6.04
C LEU A 248 -9.33 4.68 6.67
N CYS A 249 -10.25 3.85 7.18
CA CYS A 249 -11.41 4.32 7.93
C CYS A 249 -10.99 5.05 9.22
N ALA A 250 -10.05 4.50 9.98
CA ALA A 250 -9.50 5.16 11.17
C ALA A 250 -8.75 6.46 10.81
N ALA A 251 -8.05 6.51 9.68
CA ALA A 251 -7.37 7.71 9.19
C ALA A 251 -8.37 8.82 8.85
N ILE A 252 -9.48 8.49 8.18
CA ILE A 252 -10.57 9.44 7.92
C ILE A 252 -11.12 9.99 9.24
N ARG A 253 -11.39 9.14 10.22
CA ARG A 253 -11.84 9.59 11.54
C ARG A 253 -10.87 10.58 12.18
N LEU A 254 -9.56 10.28 12.18
CA LEU A 254 -8.54 11.15 12.77
C LEU A 254 -8.47 12.53 12.12
N LEU A 255 -8.69 12.64 10.80
CA LEU A 255 -8.73 13.94 10.12
C LEU A 255 -9.87 14.85 10.62
N TRP A 256 -10.94 14.26 11.20
CA TRP A 256 -12.10 14.99 11.69
C TRP A 256 -12.14 15.15 13.22
N GLN A 257 -11.26 14.47 13.96
CA GLN A 257 -11.08 14.71 15.38
C GLN A 257 -10.38 16.06 15.54
N SER A 258 -11.15 17.06 15.98
CA SER A 258 -10.62 18.42 16.22
C SER A 258 -9.70 18.41 17.44
N PRO A 259 -8.58 19.18 17.42
CA PRO A 259 -7.78 19.41 18.62
C PRO A 259 -8.49 20.23 19.70
N GLU A 260 -9.70 20.70 19.44
CA GLU A 260 -10.49 21.53 20.36
C GLU A 260 -11.07 20.79 21.58
N ALA A 261 -11.02 19.45 21.59
CA ALA A 261 -11.49 18.68 22.75
C ALA A 261 -10.51 18.69 23.96
N GLU A 262 -9.30 19.24 23.79
CA GLU A 262 -8.27 19.28 24.84
C GLU A 262 -8.24 20.58 25.67
N VAL A 263 -9.08 21.55 25.35
CA VAL A 263 -9.14 22.81 26.12
C VAL A 263 -10.50 22.89 26.86
N GLN A 264 -10.74 21.95 27.77
CA GLN A 264 -11.64 22.19 28.89
C GLN A 264 -10.88 21.93 30.20
N PRO A 265 -10.85 22.95 31.06
CA PRO A 265 -10.08 22.94 32.33
C PRO A 265 -10.60 21.94 33.33
#